data_06377b66f663e1035a1b7ff8e690b1ef
#
_entry.id   06377b66f663e1035a1b7ff8e690b1ef
#
_cell.length_a   1.000
_cell.length_b   1.000
_cell.length_c   1.000
_cell.angle_alpha   90.00
_cell.angle_beta   90.00
_cell.angle_gamma   90.00
#
_symmetry.space_group_name_H-M   'P 1'
#
loop_
_entity.id
_entity.type
_entity.pdbx_description
1 polymer ?
#
loop_
_entity_poly.entity_id
_entity_poly.type
_entity_poly.pdbx_seq_one_letter_code
_entity_poly.pdbx_strand_id
1 'polypeptide(L)'
;MTDHEKLVMRNIIYAVETGGQVYGQKDYADFTEAYTNSSAEHAITIGAGQWYGNEARTLLLKIKTTDAATFSKYDTAGVAADLNKTDWSNYQLSKTSAKAKAIVHIINSTVGHRCQDQLMDGQMETYVKEAASLGVTAMDAKMMCANFRHQGGLSAVKRILAKTTKPYTLDHLYTACQTDTGNQVGAYKSRQKMVYNALKTYITNYKVTASDAILSLIHI
;
A
#
# COMPACT_ATOMS: atom_id res chain seq x y z
N MET A 1 9.24 -12.94 3.43
CA MET A 1 7.81 -13.28 3.29
C MET A 1 7.66 -14.37 2.24
N THR A 2 6.77 -15.32 2.45
CA THR A 2 6.31 -16.25 1.41
C THR A 2 5.40 -15.51 0.42
N ASP A 3 5.13 -16.10 -0.75
CA ASP A 3 4.23 -15.49 -1.74
C ASP A 3 2.80 -15.36 -1.20
N HIS A 4 2.37 -16.33 -0.39
CA HIS A 4 1.07 -16.26 0.30
C HIS A 4 1.01 -15.08 1.30
N GLU A 5 2.04 -14.90 2.12
CA GLU A 5 2.10 -13.76 3.05
C GLU A 5 2.10 -12.41 2.32
N LYS A 6 2.78 -12.32 1.17
CA LYS A 6 2.74 -11.13 0.31
C LYS A 6 1.32 -10.88 -0.20
N LEU A 7 0.67 -11.92 -0.74
CA LEU A 7 -0.71 -11.84 -1.23
C LEU A 7 -1.67 -11.38 -0.14
N VAL A 8 -1.60 -11.99 1.06
CA VAL A 8 -2.43 -11.61 2.21
C VAL A 8 -2.22 -10.14 2.56
N MET A 9 -0.97 -9.72 2.72
CA MET A 9 -0.66 -8.36 3.13
C MET A 9 -1.07 -7.33 2.08
N ARG A 10 -0.83 -7.61 0.81
CA ARG A 10 -1.27 -6.76 -0.31
C ARG A 10 -2.79 -6.61 -0.33
N ASN A 11 -3.55 -7.69 -0.18
CA ASN A 11 -5.01 -7.63 -0.14
C ASN A 11 -5.54 -6.87 1.08
N ILE A 12 -4.85 -6.95 2.22
CA ILE A 12 -5.18 -6.16 3.42
C ILE A 12 -4.95 -4.68 3.15
N ILE A 13 -3.76 -4.31 2.65
CA ILE A 13 -3.42 -2.90 2.43
C ILE A 13 -4.33 -2.28 1.37
N TYR A 14 -4.55 -2.92 0.23
CA TYR A 14 -5.44 -2.40 -0.80
C TYR A 14 -6.87 -2.20 -0.29
N ALA A 15 -7.37 -3.15 0.52
CA ALA A 15 -8.70 -3.01 1.11
C ALA A 15 -8.83 -1.78 2.02
N VAL A 16 -7.81 -1.47 2.84
CA VAL A 16 -7.86 -0.31 3.74
C VAL A 16 -7.51 1.01 3.07
N GLU A 17 -6.82 0.98 1.92
CA GLU A 17 -6.51 2.19 1.15
C GLU A 17 -7.65 2.57 0.19
N THR A 18 -8.11 1.64 -0.64
CA THR A 18 -9.06 1.94 -1.73
C THR A 18 -10.28 1.01 -1.78
N GLY A 19 -10.26 -0.13 -1.08
CA GLY A 19 -11.31 -1.16 -1.15
C GLY A 19 -12.45 -1.01 -0.15
N GLY A 20 -12.56 0.12 0.56
CA GLY A 20 -13.63 0.33 1.55
C GLY A 20 -13.57 -0.60 2.76
N GLN A 21 -12.38 -1.07 3.12
CA GLN A 21 -12.11 -1.99 4.23
C GLN A 21 -12.69 -3.41 4.05
N VAL A 22 -13.01 -3.80 2.83
CA VAL A 22 -13.42 -5.17 2.51
C VAL A 22 -12.21 -5.93 1.96
N TYR A 23 -11.78 -6.98 2.66
CA TYR A 23 -10.61 -7.77 2.30
C TYR A 23 -10.61 -8.17 0.82
N GLY A 24 -9.49 -7.97 0.15
CA GLY A 24 -9.31 -8.29 -1.26
C GLY A 24 -9.89 -7.26 -2.24
N GLN A 25 -10.73 -6.32 -1.80
CA GLN A 25 -11.16 -5.21 -2.65
C GLN A 25 -10.03 -4.22 -2.86
N LYS A 26 -9.96 -3.66 -4.06
CA LYS A 26 -8.90 -2.75 -4.49
C LYS A 26 -9.35 -1.92 -5.69
N ASP A 27 -8.87 -0.69 -5.76
CA ASP A 27 -9.05 0.17 -6.92
C ASP A 27 -7.68 0.53 -7.52
N TYR A 28 -7.29 -0.21 -8.56
CA TYR A 28 -6.04 0.06 -9.27
C TYR A 28 -6.07 1.37 -10.05
N ALA A 29 -7.25 1.89 -10.34
CA ALA A 29 -7.45 3.12 -11.10
C ALA A 29 -7.55 4.36 -10.21
N ASP A 30 -7.44 4.22 -8.88
CA ASP A 30 -7.62 5.36 -7.98
C ASP A 30 -6.68 6.50 -8.30
N PHE A 31 -7.23 7.71 -8.26
CA PHE A 31 -6.52 8.96 -8.45
C PHE A 31 -7.07 10.02 -7.51
N THR A 32 -6.24 10.51 -6.63
CA THR A 32 -6.57 11.56 -5.66
C THR A 32 -5.73 12.80 -5.94
N GLU A 33 -6.40 13.95 -6.03
CA GLU A 33 -5.77 15.26 -6.21
C GLU A 33 -5.01 15.68 -4.93
N ALA A 34 -4.01 16.55 -5.10
CA ALA A 34 -3.37 17.20 -3.96
C ALA A 34 -4.43 17.93 -3.10
N TYR A 35 -4.19 17.99 -1.80
CA TYR A 35 -5.04 18.65 -0.80
C TYR A 35 -6.44 18.06 -0.60
N THR A 36 -6.77 16.92 -1.22
CA THR A 36 -8.10 16.31 -1.07
C THR A 36 -8.33 15.78 0.35
N ASN A 37 -7.38 15.02 0.89
CA ASN A 37 -7.52 14.37 2.19
C ASN A 37 -6.91 15.20 3.33
N SER A 38 -5.91 16.02 3.02
CA SER A 38 -5.18 16.83 4.01
C SER A 38 -4.52 18.03 3.34
N SER A 39 -4.49 19.17 4.05
CA SER A 39 -3.73 20.35 3.63
C SER A 39 -2.21 20.12 3.58
N ALA A 40 -1.72 19.02 4.15
CA ALA A 40 -0.32 18.62 4.09
C ALA A 40 0.03 17.75 2.86
N GLU A 41 -0.97 17.33 2.09
CA GLU A 41 -0.76 16.51 0.87
C GLU A 41 -0.64 17.40 -0.36
N HIS A 42 0.60 17.76 -0.71
CA HIS A 42 0.91 18.71 -1.78
C HIS A 42 1.03 18.09 -3.18
N ALA A 43 0.89 16.78 -3.31
CA ALA A 43 1.03 16.04 -4.57
C ALA A 43 -0.12 15.07 -4.79
N ILE A 44 -0.22 14.57 -6.04
CA ILE A 44 -1.18 13.51 -6.37
C ILE A 44 -0.85 12.21 -5.63
N THR A 45 -1.91 11.42 -5.41
CA THR A 45 -1.84 10.04 -4.93
C THR A 45 -2.50 9.13 -5.96
N ILE A 46 -1.92 7.96 -6.26
CA ILE A 46 -2.42 7.07 -7.32
C ILE A 46 -2.40 5.61 -6.93
N GLY A 47 -3.32 4.85 -7.53
CA GLY A 47 -3.37 3.39 -7.50
C GLY A 47 -3.85 2.79 -6.19
N ALA A 48 -4.01 1.46 -6.20
CA ALA A 48 -4.61 0.69 -5.09
C ALA A 48 -3.84 0.82 -3.76
N GLY A 49 -2.54 1.08 -3.81
CA GLY A 49 -1.68 1.26 -2.63
C GLY A 49 -1.51 2.71 -2.19
N GLN A 50 -2.22 3.66 -2.80
CA GLN A 50 -2.16 5.09 -2.47
C GLN A 50 -0.73 5.66 -2.50
N TRP A 51 -0.02 5.43 -3.61
CA TRP A 51 1.33 5.97 -3.79
C TRP A 51 1.31 7.47 -3.99
N TYR A 52 1.95 8.19 -3.08
CA TYR A 52 1.97 9.65 -3.00
C TYR A 52 3.22 10.25 -3.64
N GLY A 53 3.08 11.30 -4.43
CA GLY A 53 4.19 12.14 -4.91
C GLY A 53 5.32 11.36 -5.58
N ASN A 54 6.48 11.29 -4.98
CA ASN A 54 7.65 10.57 -5.52
C ASN A 54 7.42 9.06 -5.64
N GLU A 55 6.59 8.45 -4.82
CA GLU A 55 6.22 7.04 -4.96
C GLU A 55 5.30 6.83 -6.17
N ALA A 56 4.38 7.76 -6.45
CA ALA A 56 3.57 7.78 -7.67
C ALA A 56 4.45 7.82 -8.92
N ARG A 57 5.46 8.70 -8.92
CA ARG A 57 6.47 8.75 -9.99
C ARG A 57 7.21 7.41 -10.15
N THR A 58 7.62 6.81 -9.05
CA THR A 58 8.32 5.51 -9.04
C THR A 58 7.47 4.42 -9.67
N LEU A 59 6.17 4.35 -9.34
CA LEU A 59 5.23 3.42 -9.96
C LEU A 59 5.13 3.64 -11.48
N LEU A 60 4.94 4.86 -11.92
CA LEU A 60 4.82 5.18 -13.36
C LEU A 60 6.11 4.88 -14.12
N LEU A 61 7.28 5.15 -13.55
CA LEU A 61 8.58 4.76 -14.11
C LEU A 61 8.70 3.23 -14.22
N LYS A 62 8.28 2.49 -13.19
CA LYS A 62 8.27 1.03 -13.21
C LYS A 62 7.38 0.51 -14.35
N ILE A 63 6.17 1.05 -14.54
CA ILE A 63 5.28 0.67 -15.64
C ILE A 63 5.94 0.96 -16.99
N LYS A 64 6.48 2.17 -17.16
CA LYS A 64 7.17 2.59 -18.40
C LYS A 64 8.36 1.70 -18.74
N THR A 65 9.17 1.30 -17.75
CA THR A 65 10.34 0.42 -17.99
C THR A 65 9.94 -1.03 -18.20
N THR A 66 8.81 -1.47 -17.63
CA THR A 66 8.31 -2.85 -17.78
C THR A 66 7.69 -3.08 -19.17
N ASP A 67 6.93 -2.10 -19.66
CA ASP A 67 6.30 -2.15 -20.98
C ASP A 67 6.12 -0.74 -21.54
N ALA A 68 7.13 -0.27 -22.28
CA ALA A 68 7.14 1.05 -22.90
C ALA A 68 6.04 1.22 -23.96
N ALA A 69 5.67 0.14 -24.64
CA ALA A 69 4.63 0.19 -25.68
C ALA A 69 3.24 0.42 -25.06
N THR A 70 2.89 -0.34 -24.00
CA THR A 70 1.66 -0.14 -23.25
C THR A 70 1.63 1.24 -22.60
N PHE A 71 2.75 1.69 -22.01
CA PHE A 71 2.81 3.05 -21.44
C PHE A 71 2.53 4.11 -22.50
N SER A 72 3.23 4.06 -23.65
CA SER A 72 3.07 5.03 -24.74
C SER A 72 1.65 5.03 -25.33
N LYS A 73 1.01 3.86 -25.42
CA LYS A 73 -0.38 3.72 -25.89
C LYS A 73 -1.35 4.54 -25.05
N TYR A 74 -1.16 4.60 -23.75
CA TYR A 74 -2.06 5.30 -22.80
C TYR A 74 -1.57 6.70 -22.42
N ASP A 75 -0.31 7.04 -22.70
CA ASP A 75 0.24 8.39 -22.46
C ASP A 75 -0.18 9.38 -23.56
N THR A 76 -1.47 9.66 -23.62
CA THR A 76 -2.05 10.60 -24.61
C THR A 76 -1.84 12.08 -24.26
N ALA A 77 -1.21 12.37 -23.11
CA ALA A 77 -1.08 13.73 -22.59
C ALA A 77 0.35 14.13 -22.17
N GLY A 78 1.36 13.30 -22.50
CA GLY A 78 2.77 13.63 -22.26
C GLY A 78 3.19 13.45 -20.79
N VAL A 79 2.64 12.45 -20.09
CA VAL A 79 3.07 12.04 -18.73
C VAL A 79 4.54 11.64 -18.72
N ALA A 80 5.03 10.97 -19.81
CA ALA A 80 6.41 10.58 -19.96
C ALA A 80 7.42 11.74 -19.84
N ALA A 81 7.04 12.95 -20.27
CA ALA A 81 7.89 14.14 -20.13
C ALA A 81 7.98 14.60 -18.67
N ASP A 82 6.88 14.49 -17.91
CA ASP A 82 6.88 14.87 -16.50
C ASP A 82 7.71 13.90 -15.63
N LEU A 83 7.87 12.63 -16.05
CA LEU A 83 8.73 11.65 -15.36
C LEU A 83 10.22 12.04 -15.37
N ASN A 84 10.63 12.96 -16.25
CA ASN A 84 12.01 13.49 -16.24
C ASN A 84 12.26 14.44 -15.05
N LYS A 85 11.21 15.00 -14.44
CA LYS A 85 11.33 15.73 -13.18
C LYS A 85 11.68 14.75 -12.08
N THR A 86 12.75 15.02 -11.34
CA THR A 86 13.25 14.12 -10.29
C THR A 86 12.45 14.18 -8.99
N ASP A 87 11.72 15.26 -8.77
CA ASP A 87 10.92 15.50 -7.56
C ASP A 87 9.45 15.76 -7.90
N TRP A 88 8.59 14.93 -7.32
CA TRP A 88 7.13 15.00 -7.40
C TRP A 88 6.47 15.31 -6.05
N SER A 89 7.23 15.78 -5.06
CA SER A 89 6.67 16.11 -3.74
C SER A 89 5.58 17.19 -3.78
N ASN A 90 5.56 18.01 -4.85
CA ASN A 90 4.57 19.03 -5.12
C ASN A 90 3.92 18.89 -6.52
N TYR A 91 3.88 17.66 -7.05
CA TYR A 91 3.29 17.43 -8.37
C TYR A 91 1.76 17.38 -8.28
N GLN A 92 1.12 18.39 -8.85
CA GLN A 92 -0.31 18.59 -8.76
C GLN A 92 -0.95 18.45 -10.14
N LEU A 93 -2.07 17.75 -10.20
CA LEU A 93 -2.94 17.64 -11.38
C LEU A 93 -4.39 17.65 -10.91
N SER A 94 -5.25 18.37 -11.66
CA SER A 94 -6.69 18.18 -11.50
C SER A 94 -7.10 16.81 -12.05
N LYS A 95 -8.00 16.12 -11.34
CA LYS A 95 -8.58 14.82 -11.72
C LYS A 95 -9.24 14.86 -13.10
N THR A 96 -9.73 16.02 -13.50
CA THR A 96 -10.36 16.24 -14.82
C THR A 96 -9.36 16.48 -15.94
N SER A 97 -8.09 16.75 -15.63
CA SER A 97 -7.06 17.05 -16.63
C SER A 97 -6.76 15.85 -17.54
N ALA A 98 -6.32 16.14 -18.77
CA ALA A 98 -5.91 15.08 -19.70
C ALA A 98 -4.78 14.20 -19.14
N LYS A 99 -3.83 14.79 -18.42
CA LYS A 99 -2.73 14.05 -17.79
C LYS A 99 -3.21 13.10 -16.69
N ALA A 100 -4.12 13.53 -15.83
CA ALA A 100 -4.71 12.68 -14.79
C ALA A 100 -5.45 11.49 -15.42
N LYS A 101 -6.23 11.71 -16.46
CA LYS A 101 -6.91 10.64 -17.21
C LYS A 101 -5.91 9.66 -17.84
N ALA A 102 -4.83 10.16 -18.45
CA ALA A 102 -3.77 9.32 -19.00
C ALA A 102 -3.10 8.47 -17.90
N ILE A 103 -2.78 9.05 -16.74
CA ILE A 103 -2.24 8.32 -15.58
C ILE A 103 -3.20 7.21 -15.16
N VAL A 104 -4.50 7.49 -15.02
CA VAL A 104 -5.52 6.48 -14.67
C VAL A 104 -5.54 5.33 -15.68
N HIS A 105 -5.48 5.60 -16.98
CA HIS A 105 -5.41 4.55 -17.99
C HIS A 105 -4.12 3.73 -17.92
N ILE A 106 -2.97 4.37 -17.65
CA ILE A 106 -1.67 3.71 -17.49
C ILE A 106 -1.70 2.74 -16.30
N ILE A 107 -2.11 3.22 -15.11
CA ILE A 107 -2.12 2.43 -13.89
C ILE A 107 -3.19 1.34 -13.89
N ASN A 108 -4.30 1.54 -14.60
CA ASN A 108 -5.39 0.57 -14.76
C ASN A 108 -5.16 -0.45 -15.90
N SER A 109 -4.03 -0.39 -16.59
CA SER A 109 -3.66 -1.41 -17.57
C SER A 109 -3.23 -2.72 -16.88
N THR A 110 -3.27 -3.84 -17.59
CA THR A 110 -2.79 -5.14 -17.06
C THR A 110 -1.35 -5.05 -16.54
N VAL A 111 -0.49 -4.31 -17.24
CA VAL A 111 0.90 -4.06 -16.79
C VAL A 111 0.91 -3.14 -15.57
N GLY A 112 0.04 -2.14 -15.53
CA GLY A 112 -0.13 -1.25 -14.39
C GLY A 112 -0.50 -2.01 -13.12
N HIS A 113 -1.50 -2.92 -13.18
CA HIS A 113 -1.88 -3.78 -12.06
C HIS A 113 -0.70 -4.62 -11.56
N ARG A 114 -0.02 -5.32 -12.48
CA ARG A 114 1.15 -6.14 -12.13
C ARG A 114 2.28 -5.33 -11.49
N CYS A 115 2.54 -4.12 -11.99
CA CYS A 115 3.56 -3.24 -11.43
C CYS A 115 3.19 -2.73 -10.04
N GLN A 116 1.90 -2.42 -9.79
CA GLN A 116 1.39 -2.05 -8.48
C GLN A 116 1.57 -3.20 -7.49
N ASP A 117 1.17 -4.42 -7.86
CA ASP A 117 1.30 -5.60 -7.01
C ASP A 117 2.77 -5.88 -6.64
N GLN A 118 3.68 -5.83 -7.62
CA GLN A 118 5.11 -6.03 -7.36
C GLN A 118 5.72 -4.93 -6.49
N LEU A 119 5.27 -3.67 -6.65
CA LEU A 119 5.75 -2.57 -5.83
C LEU A 119 5.30 -2.73 -4.38
N MET A 120 4.02 -3.06 -4.17
CA MET A 120 3.47 -3.32 -2.84
C MET A 120 4.17 -4.50 -2.17
N ASP A 121 4.35 -5.63 -2.87
CA ASP A 121 5.05 -6.80 -2.34
C ASP A 121 6.46 -6.46 -1.87
N GLY A 122 7.21 -5.69 -2.66
CA GLY A 122 8.56 -5.24 -2.30
C GLY A 122 8.59 -4.30 -1.09
N GLN A 123 7.62 -3.39 -1.00
CA GLN A 123 7.47 -2.49 0.15
C GLN A 123 7.13 -3.29 1.42
N MET A 124 6.16 -4.19 1.36
CA MET A 124 5.77 -5.03 2.51
C MET A 124 6.91 -5.92 2.98
N GLU A 125 7.68 -6.51 2.06
CA GLU A 125 8.86 -7.29 2.43
C GLU A 125 9.92 -6.44 3.14
N THR A 126 10.15 -5.22 2.68
CA THR A 126 11.06 -4.27 3.33
C THR A 126 10.57 -3.91 4.73
N TYR A 127 9.29 -3.59 4.89
CA TYR A 127 8.71 -3.19 6.17
C TYR A 127 8.70 -4.33 7.20
N VAL A 128 8.48 -5.56 6.75
CA VAL A 128 8.59 -6.77 7.59
C VAL A 128 10.03 -6.99 8.07
N LYS A 129 11.04 -6.73 7.21
CA LYS A 129 12.46 -6.79 7.60
C LYS A 129 12.82 -5.67 8.60
N GLU A 130 12.31 -4.45 8.40
CA GLU A 130 12.46 -3.35 9.35
C GLU A 130 11.86 -3.72 10.73
N ALA A 131 10.65 -4.27 10.77
CA ALA A 131 10.03 -4.72 12.01
C ALA A 131 10.85 -5.82 12.72
N ALA A 132 11.39 -6.77 11.94
CA ALA A 132 12.26 -7.82 12.49
C ALA A 132 13.52 -7.22 13.13
N SER A 133 14.15 -6.23 12.53
CA SER A 133 15.32 -5.52 13.07
C SER A 133 15.03 -4.77 14.38
N LEU A 134 13.75 -4.44 14.63
CA LEU A 134 13.27 -3.82 15.86
C LEU A 134 12.86 -4.84 16.94
N GLY A 135 13.13 -6.14 16.74
CA GLY A 135 12.87 -7.20 17.70
C GLY A 135 11.48 -7.82 17.62
N VAL A 136 10.70 -7.55 16.59
CA VAL A 136 9.43 -8.24 16.35
C VAL A 136 9.72 -9.59 15.69
N THR A 137 9.29 -10.71 16.31
CA THR A 137 9.63 -12.06 15.84
C THR A 137 8.49 -12.76 15.10
N ALA A 138 7.26 -12.68 15.60
CA ALA A 138 6.10 -13.31 14.98
C ALA A 138 5.71 -12.65 13.66
N MET A 139 5.33 -13.42 12.64
CA MET A 139 5.07 -12.90 11.30
C MET A 139 3.84 -12.00 11.25
N ASP A 140 2.74 -12.37 11.91
CA ASP A 140 1.52 -11.56 12.02
C ASP A 140 1.79 -10.20 12.69
N ALA A 141 2.62 -10.19 13.74
CA ALA A 141 3.07 -8.96 14.39
C ALA A 141 3.93 -8.10 13.46
N LYS A 142 4.84 -8.70 12.68
CA LYS A 142 5.61 -7.97 11.65
C LYS A 142 4.72 -7.38 10.58
N MET A 143 3.71 -8.11 10.13
CA MET A 143 2.73 -7.63 9.14
C MET A 143 1.88 -6.48 9.69
N MET A 144 1.51 -6.51 10.97
CA MET A 144 0.86 -5.37 11.64
C MET A 144 1.78 -4.14 11.69
N CYS A 145 3.07 -4.33 11.99
CA CYS A 145 4.06 -3.26 11.92
C CYS A 145 4.22 -2.72 10.48
N ALA A 146 4.15 -3.58 9.46
CA ALA A 146 4.20 -3.16 8.07
C ALA A 146 3.01 -2.26 7.68
N ASN A 147 1.80 -2.54 8.19
CA ASN A 147 0.66 -1.63 8.06
C ASN A 147 0.94 -0.27 8.75
N PHE A 148 1.46 -0.25 9.96
CA PHE A 148 1.84 1.02 10.63
C PHE A 148 2.89 1.79 9.83
N ARG A 149 3.87 1.06 9.27
CA ARG A 149 4.95 1.64 8.45
C ARG A 149 4.42 2.26 7.16
N HIS A 150 3.51 1.57 6.49
CA HIS A 150 2.87 2.06 5.27
C HIS A 150 2.07 3.34 5.53
N GLN A 151 1.31 3.38 6.61
CA GLN A 151 0.44 4.51 6.95
C GLN A 151 1.20 5.71 7.55
N GLY A 152 2.14 5.48 8.47
CA GLY A 152 2.72 6.54 9.30
C GLY A 152 4.26 6.57 9.35
N GLY A 153 4.91 5.81 8.47
CA GLY A 153 6.37 5.77 8.42
C GLY A 153 7.03 4.99 9.56
N LEU A 154 8.35 4.87 9.54
CA LEU A 154 9.13 4.14 10.54
C LEU A 154 9.01 4.74 11.95
N SER A 155 8.79 6.05 12.04
CA SER A 155 8.57 6.74 13.32
C SER A 155 7.30 6.27 14.02
N ALA A 156 6.23 5.99 13.27
CA ALA A 156 4.99 5.44 13.83
C ALA A 156 5.22 4.03 14.38
N VAL A 157 5.94 3.18 13.66
CA VAL A 157 6.31 1.83 14.16
C VAL A 157 7.06 1.92 15.48
N LYS A 158 8.13 2.74 15.53
CA LYS A 158 8.94 2.91 16.74
C LYS A 158 8.11 3.45 17.91
N ARG A 159 7.24 4.42 17.69
CA ARG A 159 6.37 5.00 18.70
C ARG A 159 5.38 3.97 19.27
N ILE A 160 4.79 3.12 18.44
CA ILE A 160 3.88 2.07 18.88
C ILE A 160 4.64 0.98 19.63
N LEU A 161 5.78 0.52 19.12
CA LEU A 161 6.61 -0.48 19.81
C LEU A 161 7.06 -0.02 21.19
N ALA A 162 7.36 1.28 21.37
CA ALA A 162 7.72 1.85 22.67
C ALA A 162 6.60 1.75 23.72
N LYS A 163 5.33 1.67 23.28
CA LYS A 163 4.14 1.51 24.13
C LYS A 163 3.68 0.06 24.25
N THR A 164 4.26 -0.85 23.47
CA THR A 164 3.83 -2.24 23.37
C THR A 164 4.52 -3.11 24.42
N THR A 165 3.73 -3.86 25.19
CA THR A 165 4.24 -4.88 26.12
C THR A 165 4.93 -6.00 25.34
N LYS A 166 6.12 -6.41 25.80
CA LYS A 166 6.82 -7.59 25.25
C LYS A 166 6.25 -8.89 25.79
N PRO A 167 6.27 -9.99 25.03
CA PRO A 167 6.74 -10.08 23.64
C PRO A 167 5.80 -9.30 22.69
N TYR A 168 6.33 -8.84 21.55
CA TYR A 168 5.57 -8.12 20.53
C TYR A 168 4.66 -9.10 19.76
N THR A 169 3.46 -9.35 20.30
CA THR A 169 2.42 -10.14 19.65
C THR A 169 1.47 -9.24 18.84
N LEU A 170 0.70 -9.85 17.94
CA LEU A 170 -0.33 -9.13 17.19
C LEU A 170 -1.34 -8.43 18.14
N ASP A 171 -1.76 -9.12 19.21
CA ASP A 171 -2.72 -8.59 20.20
C ASP A 171 -2.13 -7.39 20.97
N HIS A 172 -0.87 -7.49 21.42
CA HIS A 172 -0.19 -6.39 22.11
C HIS A 172 -0.01 -5.16 21.22
N LEU A 173 0.36 -5.36 19.95
CA LEU A 173 0.49 -4.27 18.97
C LEU A 173 -0.86 -3.60 18.68
N TYR A 174 -1.92 -4.40 18.53
CA TYR A 174 -3.26 -3.87 18.32
C TYR A 174 -3.73 -3.05 19.52
N THR A 175 -3.51 -3.51 20.75
CA THR A 175 -3.83 -2.78 21.97
C THR A 175 -3.05 -1.46 22.05
N ALA A 176 -1.74 -1.50 21.81
CA ALA A 176 -0.89 -0.31 21.86
C ALA A 176 -1.30 0.74 20.81
N CYS A 177 -1.64 0.33 19.58
CA CYS A 177 -2.02 1.26 18.53
C CYS A 177 -3.35 1.97 18.80
N GLN A 178 -4.28 1.37 19.59
CA GLN A 178 -5.53 2.02 19.98
C GLN A 178 -5.30 3.25 20.87
N THR A 179 -4.21 3.29 21.61
CA THR A 179 -3.83 4.39 22.50
C THR A 179 -2.85 5.38 21.86
N ASP A 180 -2.41 5.11 20.62
CA ASP A 180 -1.50 6.01 19.92
C ASP A 180 -2.19 7.31 19.55
N THR A 181 -1.57 8.43 19.91
CA THR A 181 -2.06 9.79 19.62
C THR A 181 -1.47 10.38 18.35
N GLY A 182 -0.59 9.63 17.66
CA GLY A 182 0.00 10.06 16.41
C GLY A 182 -1.03 10.11 15.28
N ASN A 183 -1.00 11.17 14.49
CA ASN A 183 -2.01 11.51 13.49
C ASN A 183 -2.28 10.38 12.48
N GLN A 184 -1.24 9.68 12.05
CA GLN A 184 -1.36 8.72 10.97
C GLN A 184 -1.93 7.35 11.39
N VAL A 185 -1.65 6.90 12.62
CA VAL A 185 -2.04 5.56 13.07
C VAL A 185 -3.17 5.62 14.08
N GLY A 186 -3.04 6.43 15.11
CA GLY A 186 -4.01 6.50 16.21
C GLY A 186 -5.37 7.07 15.82
N ALA A 187 -5.44 7.90 14.78
CA ALA A 187 -6.68 8.49 14.28
C ALA A 187 -7.56 7.48 13.50
N TYR A 188 -6.95 6.43 12.88
CA TYR A 188 -7.65 5.51 11.99
C TYR A 188 -7.93 4.15 12.64
N LYS A 189 -8.68 4.15 13.75
CA LYS A 189 -8.97 2.93 14.54
C LYS A 189 -9.71 1.85 13.76
N SER A 190 -10.61 2.21 12.85
CA SER A 190 -11.32 1.26 11.98
C SER A 190 -10.37 0.51 11.04
N ARG A 191 -9.39 1.22 10.47
CA ARG A 191 -8.31 0.61 9.67
C ARG A 191 -7.53 -0.41 10.50
N GLN A 192 -7.09 -0.04 11.70
CA GLN A 192 -6.30 -0.93 12.56
C GLN A 192 -7.10 -2.17 12.96
N LYS A 193 -8.38 -2.02 13.27
CA LYS A 193 -9.28 -3.13 13.59
C LYS A 193 -9.45 -4.08 12.41
N MET A 194 -9.64 -3.54 11.20
CA MET A 194 -9.76 -4.35 9.99
C MET A 194 -8.46 -5.15 9.72
N VAL A 195 -7.30 -4.51 9.76
CA VAL A 195 -6.00 -5.17 9.57
C VAL A 195 -5.79 -6.27 10.61
N TYR A 196 -6.02 -5.97 11.88
CA TYR A 196 -5.91 -6.93 12.97
C TYR A 196 -6.80 -8.16 12.76
N ASN A 197 -8.08 -7.97 12.44
CA ASN A 197 -9.03 -9.06 12.20
C ASN A 197 -8.63 -9.89 10.98
N ALA A 198 -8.21 -9.25 9.90
CA ALA A 198 -7.76 -9.93 8.70
C ALA A 198 -6.51 -10.79 8.98
N LEU A 199 -5.53 -10.26 9.70
CA LEU A 199 -4.32 -11.02 10.08
C LEU A 199 -4.67 -12.22 10.96
N LYS A 200 -5.56 -12.06 11.96
CA LYS A 200 -6.01 -13.19 12.79
C LYS A 200 -6.68 -14.29 11.97
N THR A 201 -7.53 -13.93 11.03
CA THR A 201 -8.29 -14.88 10.23
C THR A 201 -7.41 -15.59 9.20
N TYR A 202 -6.58 -14.86 8.47
CA TYR A 202 -5.83 -15.42 7.33
C TYR A 202 -4.48 -16.02 7.71
N ILE A 203 -3.82 -15.54 8.77
CA ILE A 203 -2.55 -16.09 9.22
C ILE A 203 -2.78 -17.35 10.08
N THR A 204 -3.78 -17.36 10.96
CA THR A 204 -4.06 -18.51 11.83
C THR A 204 -4.69 -19.68 11.07
N ASN A 205 -5.45 -19.43 10.02
CA ASN A 205 -6.08 -20.43 9.15
C ASN A 205 -5.17 -20.87 7.99
N TYR A 206 -3.91 -20.60 8.06
CA TYR A 206 -2.90 -20.82 7.02
C TYR A 206 -2.85 -22.25 6.44
N LYS A 207 -3.37 -23.25 7.15
CA LYS A 207 -3.36 -24.67 6.73
C LYS A 207 -4.41 -25.00 5.66
N VAL A 208 -5.29 -24.07 5.29
CA VAL A 208 -6.47 -24.40 4.48
C VAL A 208 -6.34 -23.98 3.00
N THR A 209 -5.29 -23.27 2.58
CA THR A 209 -5.45 -22.50 1.34
C THR A 209 -4.37 -22.66 0.27
N ALA A 210 -4.01 -23.90 -0.05
CA ALA A 210 -3.53 -24.20 -1.42
C ALA A 210 -4.63 -23.87 -2.49
N SER A 211 -5.90 -23.83 -2.13
CA SER A 211 -7.02 -23.47 -3.02
C SER A 211 -7.15 -21.95 -3.25
N ASP A 212 -6.80 -21.09 -2.30
CA ASP A 212 -6.87 -19.63 -2.49
C ASP A 212 -5.78 -19.12 -3.43
N ALA A 213 -4.61 -19.77 -3.45
CA ALA A 213 -3.56 -19.49 -4.44
C ALA A 213 -4.03 -19.82 -5.87
N ILE A 214 -4.86 -20.84 -6.05
CA ILE A 214 -5.44 -21.25 -7.34
C ILE A 214 -6.52 -20.25 -7.79
N LEU A 215 -7.34 -19.73 -6.87
CA LEU A 215 -8.35 -18.72 -7.19
C LEU A 215 -7.75 -17.38 -7.63
N SER A 216 -6.56 -17.01 -7.13
CA SER A 216 -5.85 -15.82 -7.60
C SER A 216 -5.25 -15.97 -9.00
N LEU A 217 -5.03 -17.21 -9.47
CA LEU A 217 -4.52 -17.53 -10.81
C LEU A 217 -5.65 -17.65 -11.87
N ILE A 218 -6.89 -17.82 -11.47
CA ILE A 218 -8.05 -17.95 -12.37
C ILE A 218 -8.65 -16.58 -12.75
N HIS A 219 -8.23 -15.50 -12.11
CA HIS A 219 -8.67 -14.13 -12.41
C HIS A 219 -7.59 -13.30 -13.14
N ILE A 220 -6.77 -13.97 -13.96
CA ILE A 220 -5.86 -13.37 -14.94
C ILE A 220 -6.53 -13.33 -16.30
#